data_1929a950a3bf89c36849c6d357580e2b
#
_entry.id   1929a950a3bf89c36849c6d357580e2b
#
_cell.length_a   1.000
_cell.length_b   1.000
_cell.length_c   1.000
_cell.angle_alpha   90.00
_cell.angle_beta   90.00
_cell.angle_gamma   90.00
#
_symmetry.space_group_name_H-M   'P 1'
#
loop_
_entity.id
_entity.type
_entity.pdbx_description
1 polymer ?
#
loop_
_entity_poly.entity_id
_entity_poly.type
_entity_poly.pdbx_seq_one_letter_code
_entity_poly.pdbx_strand_id
1 'polypeptide(L)'
;MFRLKYDWRPIIILCFAVGCFCQLRAQHLARSLDRQNYTAQSNISLNPALKWKFKTKGRLFSSPVVWQDIVFVGSCDSNLYALNKTSGNILWKYKTTGEIRSAVALDGGTVYFLSTDGYLYALDAQTGRKLWQFSTDGEKSYDVWDYFLSSPAVADAVVYFGSGDHHVYAVDAKSGKLVWKFLTGGIVHAAPTLTQEGIFIGSFDGYFYCLKKDGILHWKFKTVGERYFPKGEIQFNAVVADSTVYFGARDFNVYALNATNGSGFWVYHQPGSWTSVPSIFDDKLVVTMSDSYSILVLNRIDGVKIVEPKVPLNTFSSASIVGNEAFFGTLDGVIYRLDIKNGEVVPIFQTESSKKNRQLFINDENMLRADLQQKYEDDITRLFADYLQMGSIFSTIWIDGNRLYFSSADGAVYALE
;
A
#
# COMPACT_ATOMS: atom_id res chain seq x y z
N MET A 1 2.44 30.60 -61.06
CA MET A 1 3.45 29.57 -60.85
C MET A 1 4.39 30.03 -59.71
N PHE A 2 4.01 29.87 -58.46
CA PHE A 2 4.86 30.08 -57.28
C PHE A 2 4.62 28.96 -56.30
N ARG A 3 5.59 28.05 -56.13
CA ARG A 3 5.62 27.01 -55.11
C ARG A 3 6.23 27.62 -53.84
N LEU A 4 5.47 27.71 -52.78
CA LEU A 4 5.94 27.92 -51.40
C LEU A 4 6.28 26.54 -50.81
N LYS A 5 7.58 26.29 -50.55
CA LYS A 5 8.06 25.17 -49.71
C LYS A 5 7.92 25.58 -48.25
N TYR A 6 7.06 24.88 -47.49
CA TYR A 6 7.05 24.93 -46.05
C TYR A 6 7.95 23.83 -45.50
N ASP A 7 8.93 24.22 -44.70
CA ASP A 7 9.90 23.33 -44.04
C ASP A 7 9.32 22.94 -42.68
N TRP A 8 9.02 21.64 -42.45
CA TRP A 8 8.29 21.10 -41.29
C TRP A 8 9.21 20.56 -40.17
N ARG A 9 10.49 20.88 -40.18
CA ARG A 9 11.47 20.22 -39.27
C ARG A 9 11.63 20.74 -37.84
N PRO A 10 11.17 21.91 -37.36
CA PRO A 10 11.35 22.28 -35.95
C PRO A 10 10.22 21.89 -35.00
N ILE A 11 9.05 21.42 -35.46
CA ILE A 11 7.90 21.19 -34.54
C ILE A 11 7.93 19.81 -33.88
N ILE A 12 8.60 18.81 -34.46
CA ILE A 12 8.59 17.44 -33.95
C ILE A 12 9.50 17.25 -32.71
N ILE A 13 10.55 18.06 -32.54
CA ILE A 13 11.49 17.91 -31.42
C ILE A 13 10.92 18.47 -30.11
N LEU A 14 10.05 19.48 -30.16
CA LEU A 14 9.44 20.07 -28.95
C LEU A 14 8.32 19.17 -28.38
N CYS A 15 7.60 18.40 -29.21
CA CYS A 15 6.57 17.49 -28.73
C CYS A 15 7.11 16.26 -28.01
N PHE A 16 8.32 15.76 -28.37
CA PHE A 16 8.95 14.64 -27.68
C PHE A 16 9.48 15.00 -26.29
N ALA A 17 10.02 16.20 -26.10
CA ALA A 17 10.51 16.65 -24.80
C ALA A 17 9.36 16.93 -23.80
N VAL A 18 8.27 17.53 -24.28
CA VAL A 18 7.08 17.80 -23.43
C VAL A 18 6.32 16.50 -23.11
N GLY A 19 6.23 15.56 -24.07
CA GLY A 19 5.60 14.25 -23.82
C GLY A 19 6.38 13.40 -22.82
N CYS A 20 7.71 13.41 -22.85
CA CYS A 20 8.54 12.65 -21.92
C CYS A 20 8.51 13.25 -20.50
N PHE A 21 8.44 14.58 -20.34
CA PHE A 21 8.28 15.24 -19.04
C PHE A 21 6.85 15.07 -18.46
N CYS A 22 5.81 15.05 -19.30
CA CYS A 22 4.46 14.73 -18.85
C CYS A 22 4.32 13.26 -18.43
N GLN A 23 4.92 12.31 -19.15
CA GLN A 23 4.88 10.88 -18.77
C GLN A 23 5.66 10.61 -17.47
N LEU A 24 6.84 11.24 -17.27
CA LEU A 24 7.59 11.12 -16.00
C LEU A 24 6.83 11.76 -14.82
N ARG A 25 6.15 12.90 -15.03
CA ARG A 25 5.29 13.50 -14.00
C ARG A 25 4.03 12.68 -13.74
N ALA A 26 3.43 12.10 -14.76
CA ALA A 26 2.27 11.22 -14.64
C ALA A 26 2.62 9.92 -13.88
N GLN A 27 3.80 9.32 -14.11
CA GLN A 27 4.23 8.10 -13.40
C GLN A 27 4.48 8.33 -11.91
N HIS A 28 5.02 9.48 -11.49
CA HIS A 28 5.15 9.81 -10.07
C HIS A 28 3.82 10.22 -9.41
N LEU A 29 2.94 10.90 -10.14
CA LEU A 29 1.58 11.20 -9.66
C LEU A 29 0.70 9.94 -9.60
N ALA A 30 0.79 9.05 -10.58
CA ALA A 30 0.00 7.82 -10.63
C ALA A 30 0.21 6.93 -9.40
N ARG A 31 1.44 6.79 -8.89
CA ARG A 31 1.74 6.03 -7.67
C ARG A 31 1.12 6.63 -6.40
N SER A 32 0.86 7.94 -6.38
CA SER A 32 0.23 8.62 -5.24
C SER A 32 -1.28 8.75 -5.35
N LEU A 33 -1.83 8.77 -6.56
CA LEU A 33 -3.25 9.05 -6.80
C LEU A 33 -4.08 7.78 -7.02
N ASP A 34 -3.70 6.93 -7.99
CA ASP A 34 -4.42 5.71 -8.33
C ASP A 34 -3.96 4.46 -7.55
N ARG A 35 -2.91 4.61 -6.74
CA ARG A 35 -2.34 3.55 -5.91
C ARG A 35 -1.83 2.33 -6.67
N GLN A 36 -1.55 2.45 -7.96
CA GLN A 36 -0.96 1.36 -8.73
C GLN A 36 0.51 1.13 -8.33
N ASN A 37 0.83 -0.05 -7.83
CA ASN A 37 2.18 -0.46 -7.47
C ASN A 37 2.93 -1.03 -8.69
N TYR A 38 2.94 -0.29 -9.80
CA TYR A 38 3.56 -0.71 -11.05
C TYR A 38 4.69 0.24 -11.49
N THR A 39 5.80 -0.34 -11.95
CA THR A 39 6.92 0.36 -12.56
C THR A 39 7.26 -0.29 -13.90
N ALA A 40 7.21 0.47 -14.99
CA ALA A 40 7.34 -0.07 -16.34
C ALA A 40 8.72 -0.67 -16.64
N GLN A 41 9.78 -0.16 -16.03
CA GLN A 41 11.16 -0.62 -16.24
C GLN A 41 11.96 -0.54 -14.94
N SER A 42 12.57 -1.65 -14.56
CA SER A 42 13.68 -1.70 -13.60
C SER A 42 14.51 -2.95 -13.87
N ASN A 43 15.77 -2.92 -13.47
CA ASN A 43 16.67 -4.07 -13.55
C ASN A 43 16.90 -4.61 -12.13
N ILE A 44 15.87 -5.20 -11.53
CA ILE A 44 16.01 -5.83 -10.22
C ILE A 44 16.82 -7.11 -10.34
N SER A 45 17.85 -7.22 -9.54
CA SER A 45 18.63 -8.48 -9.43
C SER A 45 17.76 -9.63 -8.94
N LEU A 46 17.95 -10.83 -9.48
CA LEU A 46 17.33 -12.05 -8.97
C LEU A 46 17.85 -12.45 -7.58
N ASN A 47 19.05 -11.96 -7.21
CA ASN A 47 19.67 -12.14 -5.91
C ASN A 47 20.14 -10.78 -5.38
N PRO A 48 19.22 -9.90 -4.96
CA PRO A 48 19.57 -8.54 -4.55
C PRO A 48 20.38 -8.59 -3.26
N ALA A 49 21.49 -7.85 -3.22
CA ALA A 49 22.34 -7.75 -2.03
C ALA A 49 21.80 -6.67 -1.08
N LEU A 50 21.97 -6.87 0.22
CA LEU A 50 21.71 -5.84 1.22
C LEU A 50 22.70 -4.69 1.04
N LYS A 51 22.19 -3.47 0.76
CA LYS A 51 23.01 -2.25 0.67
C LYS A 51 23.13 -1.56 2.01
N TRP A 52 22.01 -1.38 2.68
CA TRP A 52 21.97 -0.83 4.02
C TRP A 52 20.71 -1.30 4.78
N LYS A 53 20.82 -1.22 6.09
CA LYS A 53 19.75 -1.49 7.05
C LYS A 53 19.75 -0.39 8.08
N PHE A 54 18.59 0.20 8.36
CA PHE A 54 18.39 1.18 9.43
C PHE A 54 17.43 0.62 10.47
N LYS A 55 17.82 0.67 11.75
CA LYS A 55 17.02 0.14 12.87
C LYS A 55 16.38 1.26 13.68
N THR A 56 15.05 1.22 13.82
CA THR A 56 14.28 2.06 14.74
C THR A 56 14.11 1.40 16.10
N LYS A 57 13.46 2.09 17.05
CA LYS A 57 13.15 1.55 18.37
C LYS A 57 11.77 0.89 18.45
N GLY A 58 10.96 0.98 17.40
CA GLY A 58 9.61 0.41 17.31
C GLY A 58 9.47 -0.52 16.11
N ARG A 59 8.36 -1.26 16.07
CA ARG A 59 7.95 -2.03 14.89
C ARG A 59 7.64 -1.10 13.73
N LEU A 60 7.72 -1.61 12.51
CA LEU A 60 7.36 -0.86 11.31
C LEU A 60 6.24 -1.58 10.56
N PHE A 61 5.10 -0.90 10.43
CA PHE A 61 3.97 -1.30 9.58
C PHE A 61 3.81 -0.35 8.37
N SER A 62 4.36 0.85 8.47
CA SER A 62 4.39 1.85 7.40
C SER A 62 5.21 1.37 6.21
N SER A 63 4.71 1.53 5.00
CA SER A 63 5.48 1.32 3.77
C SER A 63 6.46 2.47 3.55
N PRO A 64 7.73 2.19 3.21
CA PRO A 64 8.68 3.23 2.83
C PRO A 64 8.23 3.95 1.57
N VAL A 65 8.48 5.25 1.50
CA VAL A 65 8.23 6.07 0.31
C VAL A 65 9.51 6.82 -0.05
N VAL A 66 9.95 6.70 -1.30
CA VAL A 66 11.15 7.40 -1.79
C VAL A 66 10.75 8.65 -2.54
N TRP A 67 11.38 9.76 -2.18
CA TRP A 67 11.27 11.03 -2.88
C TRP A 67 12.65 11.67 -3.00
N GLN A 68 13.09 11.91 -4.23
CA GLN A 68 14.47 12.36 -4.52
C GLN A 68 15.52 11.43 -3.87
N ASP A 69 16.33 11.95 -2.96
CA ASP A 69 17.38 11.21 -2.24
C ASP A 69 16.96 10.85 -0.80
N ILE A 70 15.66 10.88 -0.49
CA ILE A 70 15.12 10.63 0.85
C ILE A 70 14.19 9.44 0.84
N VAL A 71 14.33 8.56 1.83
CA VAL A 71 13.38 7.49 2.15
C VAL A 71 12.65 7.88 3.41
N PHE A 72 11.32 8.00 3.33
CA PHE A 72 10.46 8.27 4.48
C PHE A 72 9.85 6.99 5.01
N VAL A 73 9.79 6.84 6.32
CA VAL A 73 9.11 5.72 6.99
C VAL A 73 8.60 6.11 8.36
N GLY A 74 7.35 5.75 8.67
CA GLY A 74 6.75 5.86 9.99
C GLY A 74 7.11 4.67 10.88
N SER A 75 7.19 4.89 12.20
CA SER A 75 7.53 3.86 13.19
C SER A 75 6.59 3.87 14.38
N CYS A 76 6.37 2.69 14.97
CA CYS A 76 5.67 2.56 16.26
C CYS A 76 6.44 3.12 17.46
N ASP A 77 7.67 3.61 17.27
CA ASP A 77 8.35 4.44 18.28
C ASP A 77 7.91 5.91 18.25
N SER A 78 6.85 6.20 17.48
CA SER A 78 6.25 7.53 17.28
C SER A 78 7.17 8.52 16.56
N ASN A 79 8.08 8.06 15.70
CA ASN A 79 8.87 8.94 14.85
C ASN A 79 8.56 8.69 13.36
N LEU A 80 8.48 9.77 12.60
CA LEU A 80 8.73 9.75 11.16
C LEU A 80 10.23 9.92 10.95
N TYR A 81 10.81 9.00 10.20
CA TYR A 81 12.23 9.06 9.82
C TYR A 81 12.35 9.46 8.36
N ALA A 82 13.29 10.36 8.07
CA ALA A 82 13.80 10.65 6.74
C ALA A 82 15.26 10.17 6.68
N LEU A 83 15.50 9.20 5.79
CA LEU A 83 16.78 8.55 5.64
C LEU A 83 17.40 8.91 4.29
N ASN A 84 18.71 9.05 4.24
CA ASN A 84 19.41 9.18 2.96
C ASN A 84 19.25 7.90 2.15
N LYS A 85 18.76 8.01 0.93
CA LYS A 85 18.44 6.89 0.03
C LYS A 85 19.63 5.97 -0.25
N THR A 86 20.83 6.53 -0.32
CA THR A 86 22.04 5.78 -0.67
C THR A 86 22.70 5.10 0.52
N SER A 87 22.73 5.77 1.69
CA SER A 87 23.47 5.29 2.86
C SER A 87 22.61 4.74 4.00
N GLY A 88 21.28 5.02 3.99
CA GLY A 88 20.39 4.70 5.11
C GLY A 88 20.59 5.57 6.36
N ASN A 89 21.47 6.58 6.31
CA ASN A 89 21.71 7.48 7.45
C ASN A 89 20.51 8.41 7.67
N ILE A 90 20.23 8.73 8.93
CA ILE A 90 19.17 9.70 9.28
C ILE A 90 19.58 11.08 8.74
N LEU A 91 18.70 11.69 7.95
CA LEU A 91 18.76 13.10 7.59
C LEU A 91 18.06 13.94 8.67
N TRP A 92 16.85 13.53 9.02
CA TRP A 92 16.08 14.10 10.12
C TRP A 92 15.04 13.08 10.62
N LYS A 93 14.47 13.37 11.79
CA LYS A 93 13.30 12.66 12.32
C LYS A 93 12.35 13.63 13.01
N TYR A 94 11.07 13.31 12.99
CA TYR A 94 10.04 14.09 13.67
C TYR A 94 9.27 13.22 14.65
N LYS A 95 9.12 13.68 15.90
CA LYS A 95 8.44 12.94 16.98
C LYS A 95 6.98 13.38 17.10
N THR A 96 6.06 12.42 17.08
CA THR A 96 4.64 12.55 17.43
C THR A 96 4.36 12.00 18.81
N THR A 97 3.13 12.11 19.31
CA THR A 97 2.71 11.51 20.59
C THR A 97 2.14 10.10 20.43
N GLY A 98 1.77 9.70 19.20
CA GLY A 98 1.29 8.36 18.86
C GLY A 98 2.20 7.65 17.85
N GLU A 99 1.89 6.41 17.55
CA GLU A 99 2.59 5.61 16.54
C GLU A 99 2.30 6.12 15.12
N ILE A 100 3.25 5.97 14.20
CA ILE A 100 3.07 6.30 12.79
C ILE A 100 3.04 5.00 11.99
N ARG A 101 1.83 4.57 11.64
CA ARG A 101 1.56 3.34 10.90
C ARG A 101 1.15 3.58 9.45
N SER A 102 0.84 4.84 9.09
CA SER A 102 0.54 5.23 7.71
C SER A 102 1.79 5.30 6.85
N ALA A 103 1.68 5.03 5.56
CA ALA A 103 2.64 5.54 4.60
C ALA A 103 2.47 7.06 4.44
N VAL A 104 3.51 7.73 3.93
CA VAL A 104 3.45 9.17 3.68
C VAL A 104 2.91 9.48 2.29
N ALA A 105 2.29 10.65 2.12
CA ALA A 105 2.08 11.29 0.82
C ALA A 105 3.01 12.49 0.67
N LEU A 106 3.34 12.83 -0.57
CA LEU A 106 4.25 13.93 -0.89
C LEU A 106 3.67 14.78 -2.02
N ASP A 107 3.66 16.09 -1.80
CA ASP A 107 3.35 17.08 -2.83
C ASP A 107 4.09 18.39 -2.59
N GLY A 108 4.64 18.98 -3.67
CA GLY A 108 5.30 20.28 -3.63
C GLY A 108 6.40 20.44 -2.57
N GLY A 109 7.10 19.35 -2.19
CA GLY A 109 8.12 19.38 -1.13
C GLY A 109 7.56 19.32 0.29
N THR A 110 6.27 19.01 0.45
CA THR A 110 5.62 18.74 1.74
C THR A 110 5.35 17.24 1.89
N VAL A 111 5.67 16.69 3.06
CA VAL A 111 5.33 15.31 3.44
C VAL A 111 4.15 15.31 4.41
N TYR A 112 3.14 14.49 4.10
CA TYR A 112 1.92 14.32 4.89
C TYR A 112 1.84 12.91 5.44
N PHE A 113 1.44 12.75 6.71
CA PHE A 113 1.26 11.45 7.35
C PHE A 113 0.30 11.51 8.52
N LEU A 114 -0.27 10.36 8.88
CA LEU A 114 -1.17 10.19 10.02
C LEU A 114 -0.45 9.49 11.17
N SER A 115 -0.84 9.84 12.37
CA SER A 115 -0.38 9.20 13.61
C SER A 115 -1.59 8.74 14.45
N THR A 116 -1.39 7.70 15.26
CA THR A 116 -2.42 7.20 16.19
C THR A 116 -2.80 8.20 17.29
N ASP A 117 -2.12 9.34 17.34
CA ASP A 117 -2.53 10.47 18.20
C ASP A 117 -3.71 11.29 17.64
N GLY A 118 -4.25 10.88 16.48
CA GLY A 118 -5.41 11.51 15.85
C GLY A 118 -5.08 12.76 15.04
N TYR A 119 -3.82 12.95 14.63
CA TYR A 119 -3.43 14.08 13.81
C TYR A 119 -2.95 13.68 12.43
N LEU A 120 -3.34 14.48 11.43
CA LEU A 120 -2.63 14.59 10.16
C LEU A 120 -1.54 15.67 10.33
N TYR A 121 -0.32 15.33 9.97
CA TYR A 121 0.84 16.23 10.00
C TYR A 121 1.29 16.59 8.60
N ALA A 122 1.74 17.84 8.42
CA ALA A 122 2.44 18.31 7.24
C ALA A 122 3.80 18.89 7.65
N LEU A 123 4.87 18.33 7.09
CA LEU A 123 6.23 18.79 7.34
C LEU A 123 6.90 19.17 6.02
N ASP A 124 7.88 20.08 6.09
CA ASP A 124 8.83 20.30 5.01
C ASP A 124 9.65 19.01 4.80
N ALA A 125 9.62 18.46 3.60
CA ALA A 125 10.21 17.16 3.29
C ALA A 125 11.74 17.14 3.39
N GLN A 126 12.42 18.27 3.17
CA GLN A 126 13.88 18.37 3.25
C GLN A 126 14.38 18.51 4.68
N THR A 127 13.66 19.24 5.52
CA THR A 127 14.15 19.65 6.85
C THR A 127 13.43 19.00 8.02
N GLY A 128 12.27 18.39 7.79
CA GLY A 128 11.39 17.85 8.85
C GLY A 128 10.72 18.92 9.70
N ARG A 129 10.81 20.20 9.33
CA ARG A 129 10.14 21.30 10.03
C ARG A 129 8.63 21.20 9.86
N LYS A 130 7.89 21.21 10.98
CA LYS A 130 6.42 21.20 10.94
C LYS A 130 5.90 22.47 10.27
N LEU A 131 5.05 22.30 9.26
CA LEU A 131 4.32 23.37 8.61
C LEU A 131 2.97 23.60 9.31
N TRP A 132 2.21 22.53 9.47
CA TRP A 132 0.93 22.53 10.20
C TRP A 132 0.56 21.12 10.65
N GLN A 133 -0.48 21.01 11.46
CA GLN A 133 -1.15 19.78 11.83
C GLN A 133 -2.65 20.00 11.88
N PHE A 134 -3.43 18.97 11.55
CA PHE A 134 -4.89 18.95 11.62
C PHE A 134 -5.35 17.87 12.59
N SER A 135 -6.26 18.18 13.52
CA SER A 135 -6.83 17.23 14.46
C SER A 135 -8.09 16.60 13.89
N THR A 136 -8.18 15.28 13.91
CA THR A 136 -9.42 14.54 13.72
C THR A 136 -10.25 14.53 15.01
N ASP A 137 -11.41 13.88 15.00
CA ASP A 137 -12.23 13.70 16.22
C ASP A 137 -11.71 12.50 17.08
N GLY A 138 -10.51 11.98 16.78
CA GLY A 138 -9.77 10.95 17.49
C GLY A 138 -9.54 9.69 16.65
N GLU A 139 -8.51 8.93 17.01
CA GLU A 139 -8.15 7.69 16.32
C GLU A 139 -8.57 6.47 17.14
N LYS A 140 -9.09 5.43 16.48
CA LYS A 140 -9.53 4.18 17.11
C LYS A 140 -9.13 3.01 16.23
N SER A 141 -8.67 1.92 16.84
CA SER A 141 -8.47 0.64 16.15
C SER A 141 -9.75 -0.18 16.16
N TYR A 142 -9.97 -0.98 15.12
CA TYR A 142 -11.14 -1.86 14.99
C TYR A 142 -10.96 -3.15 15.81
N ASP A 143 -9.86 -3.86 15.57
CA ASP A 143 -9.53 -5.12 16.24
C ASP A 143 -8.00 -5.33 16.30
N VAL A 144 -7.57 -6.51 16.77
CA VAL A 144 -6.15 -6.86 16.92
C VAL A 144 -5.41 -7.00 15.59
N TRP A 145 -6.12 -7.08 14.46
CA TRP A 145 -5.59 -7.21 13.12
C TRP A 145 -5.52 -5.88 12.37
N ASP A 146 -5.96 -4.81 13.02
CA ASP A 146 -5.98 -3.47 12.46
C ASP A 146 -4.62 -2.77 12.67
N TYR A 147 -3.62 -3.25 11.92
CA TYR A 147 -2.24 -2.76 12.01
C TYR A 147 -1.99 -1.44 11.29
N PHE A 148 -2.89 -1.04 10.38
CA PHE A 148 -2.68 0.09 9.49
C PHE A 148 -3.53 1.29 9.90
N LEU A 149 -3.05 2.47 9.56
CA LEU A 149 -3.84 3.69 9.46
C LEU A 149 -4.09 4.00 7.98
N SER A 150 -5.10 4.80 7.71
CA SER A 150 -5.27 5.39 6.37
C SER A 150 -4.00 6.12 5.98
N SER A 151 -3.50 5.86 4.78
CA SER A 151 -2.38 6.65 4.23
C SER A 151 -2.97 7.81 3.44
N PRO A 152 -2.53 9.05 3.66
CA PRO A 152 -3.09 10.20 2.96
C PRO A 152 -2.81 10.11 1.45
N ALA A 153 -3.67 10.75 0.66
CA ALA A 153 -3.48 11.01 -0.75
C ALA A 153 -3.66 12.49 -1.03
N VAL A 154 -2.89 13.05 -1.95
CA VAL A 154 -2.93 14.49 -2.22
C VAL A 154 -3.14 14.76 -3.70
N ALA A 155 -4.12 15.60 -4.02
CA ALA A 155 -4.40 16.06 -5.38
C ALA A 155 -5.06 17.45 -5.33
N ASP A 156 -4.83 18.27 -6.34
CA ASP A 156 -5.46 19.57 -6.52
C ASP A 156 -5.35 20.46 -5.24
N ALA A 157 -4.19 20.43 -4.58
CA ALA A 157 -3.89 21.11 -3.31
C ALA A 157 -4.80 20.71 -2.13
N VAL A 158 -5.38 19.50 -2.15
CA VAL A 158 -6.20 18.93 -1.06
C VAL A 158 -5.61 17.59 -0.64
N VAL A 159 -5.50 17.37 0.67
CA VAL A 159 -5.09 16.10 1.29
C VAL A 159 -6.35 15.34 1.70
N TYR A 160 -6.51 14.12 1.20
CA TYR A 160 -7.62 13.23 1.51
C TYR A 160 -7.14 12.07 2.38
N PHE A 161 -7.91 11.67 3.38
CA PHE A 161 -7.59 10.53 4.25
C PHE A 161 -8.82 10.03 5.01
N GLY A 162 -8.77 8.81 5.50
CA GLY A 162 -9.73 8.23 6.44
C GLY A 162 -9.22 8.30 7.87
N SER A 163 -10.10 8.14 8.85
CA SER A 163 -9.77 8.15 10.27
C SER A 163 -10.58 7.11 11.07
N GLY A 164 -10.04 6.70 12.20
CA GLY A 164 -10.71 5.84 13.17
C GLY A 164 -11.95 6.45 13.83
N ASP A 165 -12.19 7.74 13.63
CA ASP A 165 -13.41 8.45 14.05
C ASP A 165 -14.59 8.32 13.07
N HIS A 166 -14.47 7.42 12.09
CA HIS A 166 -15.47 7.12 11.06
C HIS A 166 -15.61 8.16 9.95
N HIS A 167 -14.72 9.13 9.84
CA HIS A 167 -14.79 10.14 8.79
C HIS A 167 -13.76 9.92 7.69
N VAL A 168 -14.15 10.33 6.49
CA VAL A 168 -13.25 10.69 5.40
C VAL A 168 -13.07 12.19 5.44
N TYR A 169 -11.83 12.65 5.40
CA TYR A 169 -11.47 14.06 5.48
C TYR A 169 -10.86 14.57 4.18
N ALA A 170 -11.15 15.83 3.86
CA ALA A 170 -10.41 16.63 2.91
C ALA A 170 -9.91 17.90 3.59
N VAL A 171 -8.60 18.13 3.50
CA VAL A 171 -7.91 19.23 4.18
C VAL A 171 -7.08 19.99 3.16
N ASP A 172 -7.14 21.32 3.18
CA ASP A 172 -6.33 22.18 2.32
C ASP A 172 -4.83 21.93 2.58
N ALA A 173 -4.10 21.51 1.54
CA ALA A 173 -2.72 21.07 1.64
C ALA A 173 -1.75 22.16 2.11
N LYS A 174 -2.06 23.44 1.84
CA LYS A 174 -1.21 24.57 2.20
C LYS A 174 -1.45 25.06 3.64
N SER A 175 -2.70 25.11 4.07
CA SER A 175 -3.09 25.75 5.35
C SER A 175 -3.45 24.77 6.45
N GLY A 176 -3.70 23.49 6.13
CA GLY A 176 -4.20 22.51 7.08
C GLY A 176 -5.65 22.75 7.52
N LYS A 177 -6.41 23.59 6.83
CA LYS A 177 -7.81 23.85 7.16
C LYS A 177 -8.72 22.79 6.58
N LEU A 178 -9.77 22.43 7.33
CA LEU A 178 -10.82 21.53 6.85
C LEU A 178 -11.51 22.12 5.62
N VAL A 179 -11.59 21.33 4.55
CA VAL A 179 -12.39 21.63 3.36
C VAL A 179 -13.77 20.99 3.53
N TRP A 180 -13.78 19.68 3.79
CA TRP A 180 -15.00 18.94 4.14
C TRP A 180 -14.65 17.67 4.92
N LYS A 181 -15.65 17.08 5.59
CA LYS A 181 -15.59 15.72 6.11
C LYS A 181 -16.88 14.97 5.78
N PHE A 182 -16.76 13.66 5.54
CA PHE A 182 -17.87 12.76 5.22
C PHE A 182 -17.95 11.64 6.26
N LEU A 183 -19.11 11.46 6.89
CA LEU A 183 -19.32 10.41 7.90
C LEU A 183 -19.70 9.08 7.23
N THR A 184 -18.96 8.01 7.55
CA THR A 184 -19.29 6.62 7.24
C THR A 184 -19.90 5.92 8.45
N GLY A 185 -20.33 4.67 8.30
CA GLY A 185 -20.88 3.85 9.41
C GLY A 185 -19.81 3.14 10.25
N GLY A 186 -18.53 3.27 9.96
CA GLY A 186 -17.44 2.58 10.64
C GLY A 186 -16.08 3.27 10.46
N ILE A 187 -15.07 2.73 11.10
CA ILE A 187 -13.66 3.15 10.97
C ILE A 187 -13.23 3.18 9.50
N VAL A 188 -12.39 4.13 9.12
CA VAL A 188 -11.88 4.30 7.77
C VAL A 188 -10.34 4.27 7.78
N HIS A 189 -9.76 3.08 7.72
CA HIS A 189 -8.30 2.87 7.63
C HIS A 189 -7.82 2.57 6.21
N ALA A 190 -8.74 2.28 5.27
CA ALA A 190 -8.40 2.24 3.86
C ALA A 190 -7.82 3.59 3.42
N ALA A 191 -6.80 3.55 2.58
CA ALA A 191 -6.30 4.78 1.97
C ALA A 191 -7.17 5.18 0.76
N PRO A 192 -7.46 6.48 0.57
CA PRO A 192 -8.24 6.93 -0.58
C PRO A 192 -7.47 6.72 -1.89
N THR A 193 -8.19 6.28 -2.93
CA THR A 193 -7.71 6.22 -4.31
C THR A 193 -8.37 7.34 -5.09
N LEU A 194 -7.57 8.20 -5.71
CA LEU A 194 -8.04 9.43 -6.34
C LEU A 194 -7.99 9.27 -7.87
N THR A 195 -9.10 9.53 -8.53
CA THR A 195 -9.21 9.54 -10.00
C THR A 195 -10.03 10.75 -10.48
N GLN A 196 -10.30 10.79 -11.78
CA GLN A 196 -11.21 11.80 -12.33
C GLN A 196 -12.68 11.52 -11.97
N GLU A 197 -13.05 10.25 -11.79
CA GLU A 197 -14.39 9.81 -11.42
C GLU A 197 -14.74 10.16 -9.98
N GLY A 198 -13.73 10.21 -9.08
CA GLY A 198 -13.95 10.53 -7.68
C GLY A 198 -12.87 10.01 -6.74
N ILE A 199 -13.22 10.00 -5.46
CA ILE A 199 -12.42 9.52 -4.34
C ILE A 199 -13.00 8.20 -3.89
N PHE A 200 -12.28 7.11 -4.12
CA PHE A 200 -12.69 5.75 -3.75
C PHE A 200 -12.09 5.37 -2.41
N ILE A 201 -12.92 4.88 -1.48
CA ILE A 201 -12.46 4.52 -0.15
C ILE A 201 -13.36 3.46 0.49
N GLY A 202 -12.75 2.48 1.16
CA GLY A 202 -13.43 1.46 1.92
C GLY A 202 -13.60 1.83 3.39
N SER A 203 -14.60 1.27 4.06
CA SER A 203 -14.83 1.42 5.49
C SER A 203 -15.09 0.07 6.17
N PHE A 204 -14.83 0.00 7.47
CA PHE A 204 -15.15 -1.15 8.30
C PHE A 204 -16.67 -1.34 8.55
N ASP A 205 -17.52 -0.45 8.01
CA ASP A 205 -18.95 -0.69 7.93
C ASP A 205 -19.34 -1.64 6.78
N GLY A 206 -18.35 -2.04 5.96
CA GLY A 206 -18.51 -2.90 4.80
C GLY A 206 -19.09 -2.20 3.58
N TYR A 207 -19.07 -0.87 3.54
CA TYR A 207 -19.35 -0.13 2.33
C TYR A 207 -18.07 0.35 1.66
N PHE A 208 -18.06 0.24 0.35
CA PHE A 208 -17.10 0.89 -0.52
C PHE A 208 -17.75 2.16 -1.09
N TYR A 209 -17.12 3.29 -0.87
CA TYR A 209 -17.65 4.61 -1.20
C TYR A 209 -16.92 5.22 -2.40
N CYS A 210 -17.65 5.90 -3.25
CA CYS A 210 -17.14 6.88 -4.20
C CYS A 210 -17.69 8.25 -3.80
N LEU A 211 -16.81 9.18 -3.45
CA LEU A 211 -17.14 10.56 -3.12
C LEU A 211 -16.69 11.47 -4.26
N LYS A 212 -17.44 12.53 -4.53
CA LYS A 212 -17.00 13.62 -5.39
C LYS A 212 -15.94 14.47 -4.68
N LYS A 213 -15.22 15.30 -5.42
CA LYS A 213 -14.18 16.19 -4.86
C LYS A 213 -14.72 17.21 -3.84
N ASP A 214 -16.02 17.51 -3.88
CA ASP A 214 -16.72 18.38 -2.92
C ASP A 214 -17.24 17.65 -1.67
N GLY A 215 -16.96 16.34 -1.54
CA GLY A 215 -17.35 15.50 -0.40
C GLY A 215 -18.76 14.91 -0.51
N ILE A 216 -19.49 15.18 -1.60
CA ILE A 216 -20.82 14.61 -1.82
C ILE A 216 -20.69 13.14 -2.23
N LEU A 217 -21.53 12.28 -1.63
CA LEU A 217 -21.62 10.87 -2.04
C LEU A 217 -22.05 10.78 -3.50
N HIS A 218 -21.19 10.14 -4.33
CA HIS A 218 -21.54 9.83 -5.70
C HIS A 218 -22.31 8.51 -5.76
N TRP A 219 -21.72 7.45 -5.25
CA TRP A 219 -22.32 6.14 -5.07
C TRP A 219 -21.64 5.38 -3.93
N LYS A 220 -22.28 4.32 -3.46
CA LYS A 220 -21.69 3.35 -2.54
C LYS A 220 -22.13 1.93 -2.86
N PHE A 221 -21.26 0.97 -2.59
CA PHE A 221 -21.51 -0.46 -2.79
C PHE A 221 -21.37 -1.18 -1.45
N LYS A 222 -22.30 -2.10 -1.14
CA LYS A 222 -22.23 -2.95 0.06
C LYS A 222 -21.60 -4.28 -0.29
N THR A 223 -20.55 -4.69 0.43
CA THR A 223 -19.98 -6.05 0.39
C THR A 223 -20.98 -7.06 0.91
N VAL A 224 -20.83 -8.33 0.53
CA VAL A 224 -21.81 -9.37 0.89
C VAL A 224 -21.69 -9.79 2.35
N GLY A 225 -20.51 -9.63 2.96
CA GLY A 225 -20.20 -10.13 4.29
C GLY A 225 -19.93 -11.63 4.33
N GLU A 226 -19.42 -12.10 5.46
CA GLU A 226 -19.10 -13.50 5.73
C GLU A 226 -19.44 -13.83 7.19
N ARG A 227 -19.53 -15.12 7.54
CA ARG A 227 -19.91 -15.57 8.90
C ARG A 227 -19.09 -14.91 10.01
N TYR A 228 -17.77 -14.81 9.83
CA TYR A 228 -16.84 -14.22 10.81
C TYR A 228 -16.66 -12.71 10.63
N PHE A 229 -17.00 -12.19 9.45
CA PHE A 229 -16.90 -10.77 9.06
C PHE A 229 -18.21 -10.32 8.44
N PRO A 230 -19.32 -10.27 9.23
CA PRO A 230 -20.67 -10.09 8.69
C PRO A 230 -20.89 -8.73 8.04
N LYS A 231 -20.08 -7.75 8.35
CA LYS A 231 -20.11 -6.47 7.66
C LYS A 231 -19.37 -6.52 6.32
N GLY A 232 -18.41 -7.42 6.14
CA GLY A 232 -17.51 -7.45 4.99
C GLY A 232 -16.60 -6.24 4.97
N GLU A 233 -15.92 -6.00 6.08
CA GLU A 233 -15.08 -4.84 6.37
C GLU A 233 -14.03 -4.63 5.27
N ILE A 234 -13.81 -3.38 4.85
CA ILE A 234 -12.84 -3.01 3.83
C ILE A 234 -11.71 -2.22 4.49
N GLN A 235 -10.57 -2.89 4.68
CA GLN A 235 -9.41 -2.35 5.39
C GLN A 235 -8.40 -1.72 4.45
N PHE A 236 -8.30 -2.22 3.23
CA PHE A 236 -7.26 -1.83 2.28
C PHE A 236 -7.80 -0.89 1.20
N ASN A 237 -6.87 -0.19 0.53
CA ASN A 237 -7.22 0.68 -0.59
C ASN A 237 -7.56 -0.13 -1.86
N ALA A 238 -8.22 0.56 -2.78
CA ALA A 238 -8.52 0.05 -4.11
C ALA A 238 -7.45 0.45 -5.14
N VAL A 239 -7.50 -0.17 -6.32
CA VAL A 239 -6.82 0.28 -7.53
C VAL A 239 -7.83 0.47 -8.65
N VAL A 240 -7.54 1.39 -9.56
CA VAL A 240 -8.44 1.74 -10.67
C VAL A 240 -7.71 1.64 -12.00
N ALA A 241 -8.33 0.98 -12.98
CA ALA A 241 -7.88 0.97 -14.36
C ALA A 241 -9.07 0.84 -15.31
N ASP A 242 -9.02 1.53 -16.44
CA ASP A 242 -10.03 1.44 -17.53
C ASP A 242 -11.48 1.55 -17.01
N SER A 243 -11.74 2.53 -16.14
CA SER A 243 -13.05 2.76 -15.51
C SER A 243 -13.55 1.59 -14.64
N THR A 244 -12.66 0.69 -14.20
CA THR A 244 -12.97 -0.38 -13.26
C THR A 244 -12.19 -0.16 -11.97
N VAL A 245 -12.87 -0.23 -10.82
CA VAL A 245 -12.25 -0.21 -9.50
C VAL A 245 -12.21 -1.62 -8.94
N TYR A 246 -11.03 -2.03 -8.44
CA TYR A 246 -10.78 -3.33 -7.83
C TYR A 246 -10.41 -3.15 -6.38
N PHE A 247 -11.02 -3.93 -5.48
CA PHE A 247 -10.67 -3.93 -4.05
C PHE A 247 -10.94 -5.28 -3.42
N GLY A 248 -10.27 -5.54 -2.32
CA GLY A 248 -10.49 -6.71 -1.48
C GLY A 248 -11.21 -6.36 -0.19
N ALA A 249 -11.89 -7.34 0.41
CA ALA A 249 -12.58 -7.18 1.68
C ALA A 249 -12.33 -8.37 2.62
N ARG A 250 -12.66 -8.21 3.90
CA ARG A 250 -12.53 -9.26 4.92
C ARG A 250 -13.57 -10.37 4.76
N ASP A 251 -14.56 -10.21 3.88
CA ASP A 251 -15.53 -11.24 3.50
C ASP A 251 -14.99 -12.23 2.46
N PHE A 252 -13.65 -12.27 2.29
CA PHE A 252 -12.94 -13.20 1.42
C PHE A 252 -13.17 -12.97 -0.07
N ASN A 253 -13.63 -11.79 -0.45
CA ASN A 253 -13.91 -11.45 -1.84
C ASN A 253 -12.97 -10.39 -2.40
N VAL A 254 -12.68 -10.56 -3.70
CA VAL A 254 -12.14 -9.51 -4.56
C VAL A 254 -13.28 -9.01 -5.44
N TYR A 255 -13.50 -7.73 -5.46
CA TYR A 255 -14.56 -7.06 -6.19
C TYR A 255 -14.03 -6.27 -7.37
N ALA A 256 -14.74 -6.29 -8.48
CA ALA A 256 -14.55 -5.39 -9.63
C ALA A 256 -15.85 -4.65 -9.90
N LEU A 257 -15.83 -3.33 -9.79
CA LEU A 257 -17.00 -2.49 -10.00
C LEU A 257 -16.73 -1.44 -11.08
N ASN A 258 -17.79 -0.99 -11.73
CA ASN A 258 -17.76 0.18 -12.59
C ASN A 258 -17.45 1.44 -11.74
N ALA A 259 -16.35 2.12 -12.03
CA ALA A 259 -15.90 3.28 -11.27
C ALA A 259 -16.86 4.47 -11.33
N THR A 260 -17.66 4.58 -12.41
CA THR A 260 -18.59 5.69 -12.61
C THR A 260 -19.87 5.56 -11.79
N ASN A 261 -20.42 4.34 -11.63
CA ASN A 261 -21.75 4.16 -11.04
C ASN A 261 -21.82 3.09 -9.94
N GLY A 262 -20.71 2.39 -9.65
CA GLY A 262 -20.63 1.36 -8.59
C GLY A 262 -21.31 0.03 -8.92
N SER A 263 -21.79 -0.20 -10.16
CA SER A 263 -22.34 -1.50 -10.52
C SER A 263 -21.26 -2.57 -10.59
N GLY A 264 -21.58 -3.80 -10.12
CA GLY A 264 -20.64 -4.93 -10.11
C GLY A 264 -20.39 -5.45 -11.53
N PHE A 265 -19.14 -5.72 -11.87
CA PHE A 265 -18.76 -6.49 -13.05
C PHE A 265 -18.58 -7.95 -12.69
N TRP A 266 -17.77 -8.25 -11.65
CA TRP A 266 -17.54 -9.58 -11.15
C TRP A 266 -17.09 -9.56 -9.68
N VAL A 267 -17.20 -10.71 -9.05
CA VAL A 267 -16.71 -10.99 -7.69
C VAL A 267 -15.98 -12.31 -7.72
N TYR A 268 -14.77 -12.36 -7.17
CA TYR A 268 -14.01 -13.58 -6.95
C TYR A 268 -14.00 -13.90 -5.46
N HIS A 269 -14.42 -15.12 -5.08
CA HIS A 269 -14.45 -15.57 -3.69
C HIS A 269 -13.31 -16.54 -3.39
N GLN A 270 -12.45 -16.22 -2.39
CA GLN A 270 -11.41 -17.09 -1.86
C GLN A 270 -11.76 -17.54 -0.44
N PRO A 271 -12.33 -18.74 -0.24
CA PRO A 271 -12.79 -19.17 1.08
C PRO A 271 -11.70 -19.10 2.15
N GLY A 272 -12.02 -18.48 3.30
CA GLY A 272 -11.17 -18.45 4.48
C GLY A 272 -9.95 -17.55 4.39
N SER A 273 -9.87 -16.62 3.44
CA SER A 273 -8.69 -15.78 3.29
C SER A 273 -9.03 -14.33 2.95
N TRP A 274 -8.55 -13.39 3.73
CA TRP A 274 -8.64 -11.96 3.40
C TRP A 274 -7.79 -11.64 2.19
N THR A 275 -8.23 -10.64 1.47
CA THR A 275 -7.56 -10.13 0.29
C THR A 275 -6.85 -8.82 0.62
N SER A 276 -5.60 -8.67 0.19
CA SER A 276 -4.85 -7.41 0.29
C SER A 276 -5.23 -6.44 -0.83
N VAL A 277 -4.45 -5.37 -0.98
CA VAL A 277 -4.57 -4.45 -2.10
C VAL A 277 -4.21 -5.17 -3.40
N PRO A 278 -5.12 -5.20 -4.39
CA PRO A 278 -4.80 -5.69 -5.72
C PRO A 278 -3.71 -4.84 -6.40
N SER A 279 -2.92 -5.45 -7.27
CA SER A 279 -1.96 -4.77 -8.15
C SER A 279 -2.22 -5.16 -9.58
N ILE A 280 -2.13 -4.21 -10.51
CA ILE A 280 -2.50 -4.40 -11.92
C ILE A 280 -1.26 -4.53 -12.79
N PHE A 281 -1.28 -5.51 -13.69
CA PHE A 281 -0.31 -5.69 -14.77
C PHE A 281 -1.04 -6.17 -16.04
N ASP A 282 -1.09 -5.33 -17.05
CA ASP A 282 -1.83 -5.59 -18.31
C ASP A 282 -3.28 -6.02 -18.03
N ASP A 283 -3.65 -7.22 -18.47
CA ASP A 283 -4.95 -7.85 -18.24
C ASP A 283 -5.04 -8.66 -16.93
N LYS A 284 -4.04 -8.56 -16.06
CA LYS A 284 -3.93 -9.35 -14.84
C LYS A 284 -4.11 -8.50 -13.58
N LEU A 285 -4.72 -9.12 -12.59
CA LEU A 285 -4.83 -8.61 -11.22
C LEU A 285 -4.06 -9.55 -10.29
N VAL A 286 -3.02 -9.04 -9.64
CA VAL A 286 -2.23 -9.79 -8.66
C VAL A 286 -2.71 -9.41 -7.28
N VAL A 287 -3.17 -10.39 -6.50
CA VAL A 287 -3.73 -10.18 -5.15
C VAL A 287 -3.01 -11.09 -4.16
N THR A 288 -2.38 -10.51 -3.16
CA THR A 288 -1.79 -11.28 -2.07
C THR A 288 -2.86 -11.66 -1.06
N MET A 289 -2.75 -12.87 -0.51
CA MET A 289 -3.79 -13.46 0.33
C MET A 289 -3.27 -13.75 1.73
N SER A 290 -4.10 -13.53 2.75
CA SER A 290 -3.69 -13.81 4.13
C SER A 290 -3.61 -15.33 4.40
N ASP A 291 -4.74 -15.95 4.71
CA ASP A 291 -4.78 -17.27 5.34
C ASP A 291 -4.76 -18.45 4.36
N SER A 292 -4.96 -18.20 3.06
CA SER A 292 -4.76 -19.25 2.02
C SER A 292 -3.29 -19.49 1.68
N TYR A 293 -2.38 -18.66 2.22
CA TYR A 293 -0.94 -18.73 1.97
C TYR A 293 -0.64 -18.79 0.48
N SER A 294 -1.24 -17.89 -0.28
CA SER A 294 -1.16 -17.87 -1.74
C SER A 294 -1.17 -16.45 -2.31
N ILE A 295 -0.80 -16.38 -3.57
CA ILE A 295 -0.96 -15.20 -4.39
C ILE A 295 -1.93 -15.54 -5.50
N LEU A 296 -3.01 -14.78 -5.63
CA LEU A 296 -3.95 -14.94 -6.74
C LEU A 296 -3.49 -14.09 -7.93
N VAL A 297 -3.46 -14.68 -9.09
CA VAL A 297 -3.40 -13.97 -10.36
C VAL A 297 -4.72 -14.21 -11.09
N LEU A 298 -5.51 -13.16 -11.22
CA LEU A 298 -6.82 -13.19 -11.89
C LEU A 298 -6.72 -12.44 -13.21
N ASN A 299 -7.53 -12.84 -14.19
CA ASN A 299 -7.84 -11.98 -15.31
C ASN A 299 -8.71 -10.83 -14.81
N ARG A 300 -8.26 -9.58 -14.97
CA ARG A 300 -8.97 -8.42 -14.42
C ARG A 300 -10.28 -8.08 -15.14
N ILE A 301 -10.50 -8.61 -16.35
CA ILE A 301 -11.69 -8.31 -17.13
C ILE A 301 -12.90 -9.14 -16.66
N ASP A 302 -12.68 -10.43 -16.37
CA ASP A 302 -13.75 -11.37 -16.02
C ASP A 302 -13.60 -12.05 -14.66
N GLY A 303 -12.50 -11.78 -13.93
CA GLY A 303 -12.22 -12.35 -12.61
C GLY A 303 -11.80 -13.82 -12.63
N VAL A 304 -11.56 -14.43 -13.80
CA VAL A 304 -11.15 -15.82 -13.91
C VAL A 304 -9.73 -16.00 -13.36
N LYS A 305 -9.57 -17.01 -12.48
CA LYS A 305 -8.26 -17.34 -11.92
C LYS A 305 -7.33 -17.92 -12.99
N ILE A 306 -6.15 -17.30 -13.12
CA ILE A 306 -5.09 -17.74 -14.03
C ILE A 306 -4.16 -18.70 -13.31
N VAL A 307 -3.62 -18.28 -12.16
CA VAL A 307 -2.71 -19.10 -11.34
C VAL A 307 -2.80 -18.71 -9.87
N GLU A 308 -2.48 -19.66 -8.98
CA GLU A 308 -2.49 -19.46 -7.51
C GLU A 308 -1.27 -20.15 -6.87
N PRO A 309 -0.05 -19.58 -7.02
CA PRO A 309 1.12 -20.12 -6.34
C PRO A 309 1.01 -19.97 -4.82
N LYS A 310 1.62 -20.95 -4.10
CA LYS A 310 1.63 -20.98 -2.65
C LYS A 310 2.89 -20.32 -2.08
N VAL A 311 2.75 -19.76 -0.89
CA VAL A 311 3.82 -19.20 -0.05
C VAL A 311 3.74 -19.81 1.35
N PRO A 312 4.82 -19.81 2.14
CA PRO A 312 4.84 -20.48 3.43
C PRO A 312 3.93 -19.88 4.50
N LEU A 313 3.63 -18.57 4.43
CA LEU A 313 2.89 -17.86 5.46
C LEU A 313 2.09 -16.69 4.88
N ASN A 314 1.20 -16.12 5.71
CA ASN A 314 0.32 -14.99 5.38
C ASN A 314 1.06 -13.83 4.69
N THR A 315 0.34 -13.16 3.80
CA THR A 315 0.82 -12.00 3.06
C THR A 315 -0.15 -10.82 3.23
N PHE A 316 0.29 -9.77 3.91
CA PHE A 316 -0.46 -8.51 4.06
C PHE A 316 0.15 -7.36 3.24
N SER A 317 1.32 -7.59 2.69
CA SER A 317 2.01 -6.69 1.76
C SER A 317 1.34 -6.75 0.38
N SER A 318 1.04 -5.59 -0.21
CA SER A 318 0.65 -5.55 -1.62
C SER A 318 1.85 -5.89 -2.51
N ALA A 319 1.58 -6.51 -3.65
CA ALA A 319 2.62 -6.77 -4.63
C ALA A 319 3.06 -5.50 -5.35
N SER A 320 4.37 -5.30 -5.50
CA SER A 320 4.93 -4.26 -6.38
C SER A 320 5.41 -4.89 -7.67
N ILE A 321 4.96 -4.37 -8.80
CA ILE A 321 5.13 -5.01 -10.10
C ILE A 321 6.15 -4.26 -10.95
N VAL A 322 7.05 -5.02 -11.58
CA VAL A 322 8.00 -4.55 -12.58
C VAL A 322 7.96 -5.47 -13.79
N GLY A 323 7.46 -4.96 -14.90
CA GLY A 323 7.26 -5.83 -16.07
C GLY A 323 6.38 -7.02 -15.68
N ASN A 324 6.87 -8.23 -15.91
CA ASN A 324 6.15 -9.47 -15.60
C ASN A 324 6.46 -10.05 -14.19
N GLU A 325 7.14 -9.31 -13.34
CA GLU A 325 7.56 -9.77 -12.03
C GLU A 325 6.85 -8.99 -10.93
N ALA A 326 6.36 -9.70 -9.91
CA ALA A 326 5.76 -9.11 -8.71
C ALA A 326 6.63 -9.42 -7.49
N PHE A 327 6.85 -8.40 -6.66
CA PHE A 327 7.66 -8.47 -5.44
C PHE A 327 6.76 -8.20 -4.23
N PHE A 328 6.83 -9.05 -3.22
CA PHE A 328 6.01 -8.93 -2.02
C PHE A 328 6.72 -9.54 -0.80
N GLY A 329 6.29 -9.13 0.38
CA GLY A 329 6.79 -9.65 1.65
C GLY A 329 5.78 -10.57 2.34
N THR A 330 6.25 -11.47 3.16
CA THR A 330 5.45 -12.40 3.96
C THR A 330 5.71 -12.24 5.45
N LEU A 331 4.83 -12.78 6.29
CA LEU A 331 4.98 -12.68 7.75
C LEU A 331 6.16 -13.48 8.30
N ASP A 332 6.73 -14.40 7.55
CA ASP A 332 7.97 -15.09 7.93
C ASP A 332 9.24 -14.27 7.65
N GLY A 333 9.10 -13.01 7.24
CA GLY A 333 10.19 -12.07 7.03
C GLY A 333 11.02 -12.33 5.77
N VAL A 334 10.37 -12.88 4.74
CA VAL A 334 10.98 -13.19 3.44
C VAL A 334 10.38 -12.30 2.37
N ILE A 335 11.21 -11.79 1.45
CA ILE A 335 10.79 -11.18 0.20
C ILE A 335 10.79 -12.24 -0.88
N TYR A 336 9.69 -12.32 -1.60
CA TYR A 336 9.50 -13.22 -2.75
C TYR A 336 9.38 -12.43 -4.05
N ARG A 337 9.80 -13.07 -5.11
CA ARG A 337 9.54 -12.70 -6.50
C ARG A 337 8.58 -13.72 -7.12
N LEU A 338 7.53 -13.25 -7.77
CA LEU A 338 6.61 -14.05 -8.56
C LEU A 338 6.77 -13.69 -10.04
N ASP A 339 7.00 -14.67 -10.89
CA ASP A 339 6.75 -14.54 -12.34
C ASP A 339 5.23 -14.65 -12.58
N ILE A 340 4.61 -13.54 -13.00
CA ILE A 340 3.15 -13.43 -13.15
C ILE A 340 2.61 -14.33 -14.28
N LYS A 341 3.46 -14.71 -15.26
CA LYS A 341 3.03 -15.52 -16.42
C LYS A 341 2.94 -17.00 -16.10
N ASN A 342 3.94 -17.53 -15.39
CA ASN A 342 4.06 -18.97 -15.14
C ASN A 342 3.72 -19.36 -13.69
N GLY A 343 3.60 -18.37 -12.78
CA GLY A 343 3.30 -18.60 -11.36
C GLY A 343 4.51 -19.09 -10.55
N GLU A 344 5.74 -19.00 -11.07
CA GLU A 344 6.94 -19.35 -10.31
C GLU A 344 7.19 -18.33 -9.20
N VAL A 345 7.30 -18.82 -7.96
CA VAL A 345 7.61 -18.01 -6.77
C VAL A 345 8.94 -18.43 -6.21
N VAL A 346 9.86 -17.48 -6.07
CA VAL A 346 11.19 -17.71 -5.52
C VAL A 346 11.50 -16.72 -4.39
N PRO A 347 12.10 -17.16 -3.27
CA PRO A 347 12.59 -16.25 -2.25
C PRO A 347 13.85 -15.54 -2.77
N ILE A 348 13.90 -14.20 -2.59
CA ILE A 348 15.05 -13.41 -3.03
C ILE A 348 15.81 -12.74 -1.88
N PHE A 349 15.17 -12.59 -0.72
CA PHE A 349 15.82 -12.04 0.47
C PHE A 349 15.12 -12.52 1.75
N GLN A 350 15.89 -12.74 2.81
CA GLN A 350 15.41 -13.10 4.13
C GLN A 350 15.99 -12.15 5.19
N THR A 351 15.14 -11.58 6.06
CA THR A 351 15.58 -10.73 7.16
C THR A 351 16.43 -11.50 8.18
N GLU A 352 17.29 -10.82 8.93
CA GLU A 352 18.08 -11.46 9.99
C GLU A 352 17.20 -12.05 11.09
N SER A 353 16.10 -11.39 11.42
CA SER A 353 15.12 -11.88 12.39
C SER A 353 14.45 -13.15 11.90
N SER A 354 14.14 -13.24 10.60
CA SER A 354 13.64 -14.47 9.98
C SER A 354 14.68 -15.59 10.05
N LYS A 355 15.91 -15.34 9.63
CA LYS A 355 17.00 -16.35 9.70
C LYS A 355 17.17 -16.93 11.10
N LYS A 356 16.96 -16.13 12.14
CA LYS A 356 17.09 -16.54 13.54
C LYS A 356 15.86 -17.29 14.08
N ASN A 357 14.65 -16.84 13.74
CA ASN A 357 13.43 -17.21 14.45
C ASN A 357 12.46 -18.05 13.62
N ARG A 358 12.63 -18.13 12.28
CA ARG A 358 11.67 -18.77 11.37
C ARG A 358 11.39 -20.23 11.71
N GLN A 359 12.42 -20.99 12.10
CA GLN A 359 12.28 -22.41 12.49
C GLN A 359 11.43 -22.64 13.74
N LEU A 360 11.12 -21.58 14.52
CA LEU A 360 10.20 -21.68 15.65
C LEU A 360 8.74 -21.86 15.19
N PHE A 361 8.43 -21.51 13.94
CA PHE A 361 7.08 -21.50 13.38
C PHE A 361 6.93 -22.31 12.09
N ILE A 362 7.98 -22.38 11.28
CA ILE A 362 7.99 -23.02 9.96
C ILE A 362 8.92 -24.23 10.02
N ASN A 363 8.45 -25.37 9.52
CA ASN A 363 9.22 -26.60 9.41
C ASN A 363 10.12 -26.62 8.14
N ASP A 364 10.90 -27.69 7.97
CA ASP A 364 11.80 -27.86 6.83
C ASP A 364 11.08 -28.04 5.49
N GLU A 365 9.77 -28.35 5.52
CA GLU A 365 8.89 -28.45 4.33
C GLU A 365 8.25 -27.10 3.96
N ASN A 366 8.69 -26.01 4.61
CA ASN A 366 8.13 -24.64 4.45
C ASN A 366 6.64 -24.53 4.83
N MET A 367 6.17 -25.32 5.77
CA MET A 367 4.81 -25.25 6.30
C MET A 367 4.81 -24.87 7.78
N LEU A 368 3.67 -24.33 8.27
CA LEU A 368 3.48 -24.12 9.70
C LEU A 368 3.67 -25.42 10.47
N ARG A 369 4.38 -25.35 11.57
CA ARG A 369 4.59 -26.50 12.46
C ARG A 369 3.27 -26.94 13.08
N ALA A 370 3.02 -28.25 13.06
CA ALA A 370 1.78 -28.84 13.58
C ALA A 370 1.60 -28.68 15.10
N ASP A 371 2.71 -28.48 15.86
CA ASP A 371 2.68 -28.32 17.31
C ASP A 371 2.29 -26.89 17.79
N LEU A 372 2.14 -25.94 16.88
CA LEU A 372 1.82 -24.55 17.24
C LEU A 372 0.44 -24.44 17.90
N GLN A 373 -0.56 -25.16 17.41
CA GLN A 373 -1.89 -25.14 18.00
C GLN A 373 -1.83 -25.56 19.47
N GLN A 374 -1.15 -26.64 19.80
CA GLN A 374 -0.96 -27.09 21.18
C GLN A 374 -0.13 -26.11 22.02
N LYS A 375 0.92 -25.54 21.43
CA LYS A 375 1.82 -24.58 22.10
C LYS A 375 1.11 -23.29 22.50
N TYR A 376 0.17 -22.82 21.68
CA TYR A 376 -0.53 -21.55 21.90
C TYR A 376 -1.94 -21.71 22.44
N GLU A 377 -2.43 -22.96 22.64
CA GLU A 377 -3.76 -23.26 23.23
C GLU A 377 -4.88 -22.46 22.57
N ASP A 378 -4.86 -22.33 21.23
CA ASP A 378 -5.77 -21.54 20.41
C ASP A 378 -5.72 -19.99 20.65
N ASP A 379 -4.73 -19.49 21.42
CA ASP A 379 -4.49 -18.04 21.56
C ASP A 379 -3.82 -17.49 20.30
N ILE A 380 -4.63 -17.21 19.30
CA ILE A 380 -4.21 -16.64 18.02
C ILE A 380 -3.53 -15.29 18.20
N THR A 381 -3.96 -14.47 19.15
CA THR A 381 -3.37 -13.14 19.40
C THR A 381 -1.91 -13.26 19.86
N ARG A 382 -1.64 -14.20 20.76
CA ARG A 382 -0.28 -14.50 21.21
C ARG A 382 0.58 -15.10 20.09
N LEU A 383 0.03 -16.04 19.31
CA LEU A 383 0.71 -16.62 18.16
C LEU A 383 1.14 -15.53 17.17
N PHE A 384 0.25 -14.59 16.82
CA PHE A 384 0.58 -13.49 15.92
C PHE A 384 1.58 -12.51 16.52
N ALA A 385 1.49 -12.18 17.82
CA ALA A 385 2.48 -11.34 18.49
C ALA A 385 3.89 -11.95 18.38
N ASP A 386 3.98 -13.28 18.44
CA ASP A 386 5.24 -14.01 18.29
C ASP A 386 5.68 -14.11 16.82
N TYR A 387 4.77 -14.21 15.84
CA TYR A 387 5.12 -14.12 14.42
C TYR A 387 5.87 -12.84 14.07
N LEU A 388 5.53 -11.73 14.70
CA LEU A 388 6.21 -10.45 14.47
C LEU A 388 7.71 -10.51 14.82
N GLN A 389 8.13 -11.48 15.65
CA GLN A 389 9.55 -11.72 15.98
C GLN A 389 10.33 -12.32 14.80
N MET A 390 9.66 -12.88 13.79
CA MET A 390 10.31 -13.33 12.55
C MET A 390 10.70 -12.16 11.63
N GLY A 391 10.39 -10.91 12.01
CA GLY A 391 10.62 -9.77 11.13
C GLY A 391 9.62 -9.72 10.00
N SER A 392 8.35 -9.96 10.33
CA SER A 392 7.21 -9.94 9.41
C SER A 392 7.17 -8.69 8.56
N ILE A 393 6.88 -8.84 7.26
CA ILE A 393 6.87 -7.75 6.29
C ILE A 393 5.42 -7.43 5.92
N PHE A 394 4.93 -6.31 6.43
CA PHE A 394 3.59 -5.76 6.13
C PHE A 394 3.65 -4.69 5.05
N SER A 395 4.81 -4.09 4.86
CA SER A 395 4.99 -2.97 3.95
C SER A 395 4.92 -3.41 2.50
N THR A 396 4.29 -2.58 1.67
CA THR A 396 4.49 -2.63 0.22
C THR A 396 5.92 -2.25 -0.09
N ILE A 397 6.57 -3.00 -0.98
CA ILE A 397 7.95 -2.77 -1.38
C ILE A 397 7.98 -1.55 -2.31
N TRP A 398 8.81 -0.56 -2.01
CA TRP A 398 9.06 0.55 -2.93
C TRP A 398 10.20 0.18 -3.88
N ILE A 399 9.95 0.31 -5.18
CA ILE A 399 10.93 0.03 -6.23
C ILE A 399 11.39 1.36 -6.85
N ASP A 400 12.72 1.59 -6.85
CA ASP A 400 13.34 2.77 -7.44
C ASP A 400 14.60 2.37 -8.21
N GLY A 401 14.51 2.36 -9.53
CA GLY A 401 15.57 1.83 -10.41
C GLY A 401 15.82 0.34 -10.16
N ASN A 402 17.03 -0.01 -9.73
CA ASN A 402 17.43 -1.37 -9.38
C ASN A 402 17.35 -1.66 -7.87
N ARG A 403 16.71 -0.79 -7.07
CA ARG A 403 16.63 -0.91 -5.62
C ARG A 403 15.24 -1.23 -5.13
N LEU A 404 15.19 -2.08 -4.11
CA LEU A 404 14.00 -2.40 -3.32
C LEU A 404 14.13 -1.80 -1.92
N TYR A 405 13.10 -1.08 -1.47
CA TYR A 405 13.02 -0.56 -0.11
C TYR A 405 11.79 -1.15 0.57
N PHE A 406 11.97 -1.69 1.76
CA PHE A 406 10.88 -2.22 2.58
C PHE A 406 11.14 -2.05 4.06
N SER A 407 10.10 -2.15 4.84
CA SER A 407 10.15 -2.12 6.30
C SER A 407 9.65 -3.44 6.88
N SER A 408 10.09 -3.75 8.08
CA SER A 408 9.78 -5.02 8.75
C SER A 408 9.36 -4.77 10.21
N ALA A 409 8.49 -5.63 10.73
CA ALA A 409 8.03 -5.60 12.11
C ALA A 409 9.16 -5.84 13.14
N ASP A 410 10.36 -6.26 12.69
CA ASP A 410 11.55 -6.25 13.53
C ASP A 410 12.06 -4.81 13.83
N GLY A 411 11.44 -3.79 13.25
CA GLY A 411 11.79 -2.38 13.41
C GLY A 411 12.91 -1.93 12.49
N ALA A 412 13.20 -2.63 11.40
CA ALA A 412 14.22 -2.24 10.45
C ALA A 412 13.65 -1.83 9.09
N VAL A 413 14.28 -0.83 8.48
CA VAL A 413 14.15 -0.47 7.06
C VAL A 413 15.33 -1.08 6.31
N TYR A 414 15.07 -1.65 5.16
CA TYR A 414 16.04 -2.33 4.33
C TYR A 414 16.10 -1.70 2.94
N ALA A 415 17.29 -1.59 2.38
CA ALA A 415 17.52 -1.33 0.96
C ALA A 415 18.32 -2.47 0.34
N LEU A 416 17.78 -3.06 -0.71
CA LEU A 416 18.42 -4.12 -1.50
C LEU A 416 18.74 -3.59 -2.90
N GLU A 417 19.79 -4.15 -3.55
CA GLU A 417 20.18 -3.80 -4.93
C GLU A 417 20.84 -4.99 -5.64
#